data_44d2d9d4fb62f0b23a9772a7e233a1fe
#
_entry.id   44d2d9d4fb62f0b23a9772a7e233a1fe
#
_cell.length_a   1.000
_cell.length_b   1.000
_cell.length_c   1.000
_cell.angle_alpha   90.00
_cell.angle_beta   90.00
_cell.angle_gamma   90.00
#
_symmetry.space_group_name_H-M   'P 1'
#
loop_
_entity.id
_entity.type
_entity.pdbx_description
1 polymer ?
#
loop_
_entity_poly.entity_id
_entity_poly.type
_entity_poly.pdbx_seq_one_letter_code
_entity_poly.pdbx_strand_id
1 'polypeptide(L)'
;MSQKILVLALATLFAGSALAVGGPRGNAAAGQQRFEATPEGGQSCASCHLEGGSKSIDGNTPLLAGQYADYLEKALKDYRSGARVNVLMNAQVGPEGTNQLSDADIANIAAYLAAQREAVQVYKYSR
;
A
#
# COMPACT_ATOMS: atom_id res chain seq x y z
N MET A 1 42.41 56.83 -13.81
CA MET A 1 42.27 55.39 -14.18
C MET A 1 41.40 54.74 -13.14
N SER A 2 40.14 54.49 -13.44
CA SER A 2 39.16 53.94 -12.48
C SER A 2 39.01 52.44 -12.73
N GLN A 3 39.50 51.63 -11.78
CA GLN A 3 39.30 50.19 -11.79
C GLN A 3 37.92 49.89 -11.22
N LYS A 4 37.02 49.41 -12.09
CA LYS A 4 35.72 48.86 -11.67
C LYS A 4 35.90 47.44 -11.23
N ILE A 5 35.74 47.20 -9.93
CA ILE A 5 35.73 45.84 -9.34
C ILE A 5 34.36 45.25 -9.58
N LEU A 6 34.32 44.20 -10.42
CA LEU A 6 33.12 43.39 -10.71
C LEU A 6 33.00 42.32 -9.61
N VAL A 7 32.07 42.54 -8.68
CA VAL A 7 31.75 41.53 -7.64
C VAL A 7 30.73 40.53 -8.26
N LEU A 8 31.22 39.34 -8.58
CA LEU A 8 30.36 38.22 -9.01
C LEU A 8 29.75 37.57 -7.76
N ALA A 9 28.48 37.81 -7.52
CA ALA A 9 27.73 37.12 -6.47
C ALA A 9 27.37 35.72 -6.96
N LEU A 10 28.03 34.72 -6.40
CA LEU A 10 27.73 33.30 -6.62
C LEU A 10 26.54 32.91 -5.74
N ALA A 11 25.34 32.91 -6.31
CA ALA A 11 24.14 32.41 -5.64
C ALA A 11 24.16 30.87 -5.67
N THR A 12 24.54 30.23 -4.58
CA THR A 12 24.41 28.79 -4.39
C THR A 12 22.95 28.46 -4.10
N LEU A 13 22.25 27.90 -5.09
CA LEU A 13 20.95 27.27 -4.88
C LEU A 13 21.14 25.99 -4.04
N PHE A 14 20.82 26.07 -2.76
CA PHE A 14 20.58 24.86 -1.96
C PHE A 14 19.23 24.27 -2.38
N ALA A 15 19.26 23.28 -3.29
CA ALA A 15 18.13 22.39 -3.50
C ALA A 15 18.00 21.50 -2.26
N GLY A 16 17.24 21.95 -1.26
CA GLY A 16 16.87 21.13 -0.12
C GLY A 16 16.02 19.98 -0.57
N SER A 17 16.56 18.76 -0.58
CA SER A 17 15.76 17.53 -0.72
C SER A 17 14.82 17.46 0.48
N ALA A 18 13.55 17.80 0.30
CA ALA A 18 12.51 17.53 1.27
C ALA A 18 12.42 16.00 1.39
N LEU A 19 12.94 15.44 2.48
CA LEU A 19 12.68 14.08 2.87
C LEU A 19 11.19 14.00 3.18
N ALA A 20 10.41 13.39 2.26
CA ALA A 20 9.01 13.10 2.48
C ALA A 20 8.91 12.09 3.63
N VAL A 21 8.61 12.60 4.82
CA VAL A 21 8.32 11.79 6.00
C VAL A 21 6.93 11.18 5.81
N GLY A 22 6.88 9.86 5.49
CA GLY A 22 5.72 9.05 5.79
C GLY A 22 4.54 9.07 4.82
N GLY A 23 4.76 9.17 3.51
CA GLY A 23 3.75 8.75 2.52
C GLY A 23 3.70 7.21 2.37
N PRO A 24 2.60 6.63 1.84
CA PRO A 24 2.55 5.20 1.58
C PRO A 24 3.74 4.80 0.70
N ARG A 25 4.48 3.77 1.13
CA ARG A 25 5.71 3.31 0.47
C ARG A 25 5.46 2.67 -0.90
N GLY A 26 4.19 2.44 -1.29
CA GLY A 26 3.77 1.78 -2.50
C GLY A 26 3.10 2.70 -3.52
N ASN A 27 2.96 2.20 -4.75
CA ASN A 27 2.24 2.84 -5.83
C ASN A 27 0.79 2.31 -5.87
N ALA A 28 -0.20 3.17 -5.61
CA ALA A 28 -1.60 2.78 -5.55
C ALA A 28 -2.16 2.25 -6.89
N ALA A 29 -1.71 2.80 -8.04
CA ALA A 29 -2.16 2.31 -9.35
C ALA A 29 -1.63 0.90 -9.66
N ALA A 30 -0.36 0.63 -9.36
CA ALA A 30 0.21 -0.71 -9.44
C ALA A 30 -0.46 -1.66 -8.43
N GLY A 31 -0.83 -1.15 -7.25
CA GLY A 31 -1.57 -1.87 -6.23
C GLY A 31 -2.95 -2.30 -6.69
N GLN A 32 -3.68 -1.42 -7.37
CA GLN A 32 -4.97 -1.75 -7.97
C GLN A 32 -4.83 -2.89 -9.00
N GLN A 33 -3.90 -2.74 -9.93
CA GLN A 33 -3.66 -3.77 -10.94
C GLN A 33 -3.34 -5.13 -10.31
N ARG A 34 -2.48 -5.15 -9.28
CA ARG A 34 -2.11 -6.38 -8.57
C ARG A 34 -3.25 -6.97 -7.75
N PHE A 35 -4.07 -6.13 -7.14
CA PHE A 35 -5.25 -6.52 -6.36
C PHE A 35 -6.33 -7.19 -7.24
N GLU A 36 -6.51 -6.70 -8.46
CA GLU A 36 -7.49 -7.19 -9.43
C GLU A 36 -6.96 -8.35 -10.28
N ALA A 37 -5.64 -8.53 -10.36
CA ALA A 37 -5.02 -9.58 -11.17
C ALA A 37 -5.34 -10.98 -10.62
N THR A 38 -5.76 -11.87 -11.52
CA THR A 38 -5.99 -13.28 -11.20
C THR A 38 -4.73 -14.07 -11.54
N PRO A 39 -4.02 -14.64 -10.55
CA PRO A 39 -2.86 -15.49 -10.78
C PRO A 39 -3.28 -16.82 -11.37
N GLU A 40 -2.33 -17.50 -12.03
CA GLU A 40 -2.56 -18.84 -12.55
C GLU A 40 -2.90 -19.83 -11.41
N GLY A 41 -4.00 -20.54 -11.54
CA GLY A 41 -4.48 -21.50 -10.54
C GLY A 41 -5.03 -20.90 -9.25
N GLY A 42 -5.15 -19.56 -9.16
CA GLY A 42 -5.63 -18.86 -7.98
C GLY A 42 -6.78 -17.90 -8.24
N GLN A 43 -7.04 -17.04 -7.26
CA GLN A 43 -8.06 -16.01 -7.32
C GLN A 43 -7.44 -14.63 -7.09
N SER A 44 -8.04 -13.58 -7.67
CA SER A 44 -7.65 -12.21 -7.34
C SER A 44 -8.08 -11.83 -5.92
N CYS A 45 -7.43 -10.85 -5.32
CA CYS A 45 -7.87 -10.29 -4.04
C CYS A 45 -9.30 -9.72 -4.16
N ALA A 46 -9.60 -9.11 -5.31
CA ALA A 46 -10.90 -8.54 -5.64
C ALA A 46 -12.04 -9.57 -5.70
N SER A 47 -11.75 -10.87 -5.85
CA SER A 47 -12.78 -11.92 -5.86
C SER A 47 -13.51 -12.08 -4.52
N CYS A 48 -12.84 -11.77 -3.42
CA CYS A 48 -13.39 -11.88 -2.08
C CYS A 48 -13.55 -10.50 -1.41
N HIS A 49 -12.59 -9.59 -1.63
CA HIS A 49 -12.60 -8.20 -1.15
C HIS A 49 -13.12 -7.28 -2.25
N LEU A 50 -14.45 -7.25 -2.42
CA LEU A 50 -15.13 -6.61 -3.55
C LEU A 50 -15.01 -5.08 -3.53
N GLU A 51 -15.20 -4.47 -4.70
CA GLU A 51 -15.26 -3.01 -4.88
C GLU A 51 -14.11 -2.26 -4.20
N GLY A 52 -12.86 -2.67 -4.49
CA GLY A 52 -11.68 -2.07 -3.89
C GLY A 52 -11.57 -2.28 -2.37
N GLY A 53 -12.13 -3.36 -1.87
CA GLY A 53 -12.14 -3.70 -0.45
C GLY A 53 -13.23 -3.00 0.36
N SER A 54 -14.15 -2.27 -0.29
CA SER A 54 -15.26 -1.59 0.39
C SER A 54 -16.46 -2.50 0.65
N LYS A 55 -16.50 -3.65 -0.02
CA LYS A 55 -17.49 -4.71 0.21
C LYS A 55 -16.80 -6.05 0.37
N SER A 56 -17.50 -7.01 0.93
CA SER A 56 -17.03 -8.39 1.11
C SER A 56 -17.95 -9.38 0.44
N ILE A 57 -17.40 -10.52 0.05
CA ILE A 57 -18.17 -11.63 -0.53
C ILE A 57 -19.13 -12.24 0.50
N ASP A 58 -18.75 -12.21 1.77
CA ASP A 58 -19.53 -12.77 2.90
C ASP A 58 -19.23 -12.03 4.21
N GLY A 59 -19.91 -12.43 5.29
CA GLY A 59 -19.74 -11.82 6.61
C GLY A 59 -18.41 -12.15 7.31
N ASN A 60 -17.62 -13.08 6.80
CA ASN A 60 -16.33 -13.49 7.38
C ASN A 60 -15.13 -12.81 6.69
N THR A 61 -15.35 -12.26 5.50
CA THR A 61 -14.33 -11.54 4.74
C THR A 61 -14.30 -10.09 5.18
N PRO A 62 -13.18 -9.57 5.69
CA PRO A 62 -13.13 -8.21 6.23
C PRO A 62 -13.16 -7.16 5.12
N LEU A 63 -13.71 -5.99 5.46
CA LEU A 63 -13.56 -4.78 4.67
C LEU A 63 -12.14 -4.24 4.82
N LEU A 64 -11.56 -3.77 3.72
CA LEU A 64 -10.16 -3.32 3.68
C LEU A 64 -9.99 -1.85 3.29
N ALA A 65 -10.98 -1.28 2.59
CA ALA A 65 -10.94 0.08 2.08
C ALA A 65 -10.79 1.10 3.20
N GLY A 66 -9.78 1.97 3.08
CA GLY A 66 -9.47 3.01 4.07
C GLY A 66 -8.72 2.52 5.31
N GLN A 67 -8.29 1.24 5.35
CA GLN A 67 -7.45 0.73 6.43
C GLN A 67 -6.03 1.32 6.32
N TYR A 68 -5.31 1.45 7.42
CA TYR A 68 -3.94 1.96 7.45
C TYR A 68 -2.99 1.09 6.63
N ALA A 69 -2.16 1.71 5.79
CA ALA A 69 -1.27 1.01 4.89
C ALA A 69 -0.24 0.13 5.63
N ASP A 70 0.32 0.61 6.73
CA ASP A 70 1.27 -0.14 7.55
C ASP A 70 0.64 -1.39 8.19
N TYR A 71 -0.62 -1.30 8.64
CA TYR A 71 -1.38 -2.46 9.11
C TYR A 71 -1.61 -3.48 8.01
N LEU A 72 -2.00 -3.03 6.81
CA LEU A 72 -2.23 -3.90 5.64
C LEU A 72 -0.93 -4.59 5.21
N GLU A 73 0.19 -3.84 5.15
CA GLU A 73 1.50 -4.42 4.86
C GLU A 73 1.88 -5.51 5.88
N LYS A 74 1.73 -5.20 7.17
CA LYS A 74 2.02 -6.17 8.22
C LYS A 74 1.13 -7.40 8.09
N ALA A 75 -0.17 -7.23 7.92
CA ALA A 75 -1.12 -8.34 7.80
C ALA A 75 -0.80 -9.26 6.61
N LEU A 76 -0.48 -8.70 5.43
CA LEU A 76 -0.10 -9.47 4.26
C LEU A 76 1.22 -10.21 4.44
N LYS A 77 2.23 -9.59 5.06
CA LYS A 77 3.50 -10.23 5.40
C LYS A 77 3.32 -11.37 6.39
N ASP A 78 2.48 -11.17 7.40
CA ASP A 78 2.17 -12.21 8.40
C ASP A 78 1.45 -13.42 7.78
N TYR A 79 0.50 -13.19 6.85
CA TYR A 79 -0.12 -14.28 6.09
C TYR A 79 0.87 -15.00 5.18
N ARG A 80 1.69 -14.24 4.43
CA ARG A 80 2.71 -14.79 3.53
C ARG A 80 3.72 -15.67 4.26
N SER A 81 4.14 -15.28 5.46
CA SER A 81 5.08 -16.05 6.27
C SER A 81 4.44 -17.20 7.06
N GLY A 82 3.11 -17.24 7.13
CA GLY A 82 2.38 -18.18 7.99
C GLY A 82 2.30 -17.77 9.46
N ALA A 83 2.84 -16.61 9.84
CA ALA A 83 2.75 -16.10 11.22
C ALA A 83 1.30 -15.75 11.62
N ARG A 84 0.47 -15.37 10.65
CA ARG A 84 -0.97 -15.21 10.81
C ARG A 84 -1.68 -16.34 10.11
N VAL A 85 -2.60 -17.01 10.80
CA VAL A 85 -3.33 -18.17 10.29
C VAL A 85 -4.76 -17.82 9.94
N ASN A 86 -5.12 -18.04 8.67
CA ASN A 86 -6.49 -18.04 8.16
C ASN A 86 -6.51 -18.94 6.93
N VAL A 87 -7.38 -19.94 6.92
CA VAL A 87 -7.40 -20.98 5.88
C VAL A 87 -7.46 -20.40 4.47
N LEU A 88 -8.36 -19.43 4.24
CA LEU A 88 -8.54 -18.83 2.91
C LEU A 88 -7.37 -17.91 2.53
N MET A 89 -6.94 -17.02 3.43
CA MET A 89 -5.83 -16.11 3.16
C MET A 89 -4.50 -16.85 2.98
N ASN A 90 -4.22 -17.88 3.79
CA ASN A 90 -3.00 -18.67 3.64
C ASN A 90 -3.01 -19.52 2.35
N ALA A 91 -4.18 -20.00 1.89
CA ALA A 91 -4.30 -20.66 0.60
C ALA A 91 -4.03 -19.71 -0.57
N GLN A 92 -4.25 -18.40 -0.40
CA GLN A 92 -3.91 -17.39 -1.42
C GLN A 92 -2.44 -16.95 -1.30
N VAL A 93 -2.05 -16.35 -0.19
CA VAL A 93 -0.77 -15.63 -0.05
C VAL A 93 0.22 -16.28 0.92
N GLY A 94 -0.15 -17.40 1.54
CA GLY A 94 0.73 -18.14 2.47
C GLY A 94 1.94 -18.79 1.77
N PRO A 95 2.80 -19.52 2.52
CA PRO A 95 4.01 -20.14 1.96
C PRO A 95 3.76 -21.05 0.76
N GLU A 96 2.65 -21.77 0.77
CA GLU A 96 2.19 -22.68 -0.29
C GLU A 96 1.04 -22.05 -1.13
N GLY A 97 0.78 -20.76 -0.96
CA GLY A 97 -0.36 -20.09 -1.56
C GLY A 97 -0.22 -19.90 -3.08
N THR A 98 -1.34 -19.83 -3.78
CA THR A 98 -1.39 -19.69 -5.24
C THR A 98 -1.15 -18.26 -5.73
N ASN A 99 -1.24 -17.26 -4.85
CA ASN A 99 -1.10 -15.84 -5.16
C ASN A 99 0.10 -15.23 -4.42
N GLN A 100 1.31 -15.64 -4.80
CA GLN A 100 2.54 -15.18 -4.16
C GLN A 100 2.77 -13.68 -4.37
N LEU A 101 3.05 -12.95 -3.29
CA LEU A 101 3.27 -11.51 -3.27
C LEU A 101 4.72 -11.17 -2.96
N SER A 102 5.34 -10.31 -3.77
CA SER A 102 6.60 -9.66 -3.41
C SER A 102 6.39 -8.56 -2.35
N ASP A 103 7.47 -8.05 -1.77
CA ASP A 103 7.38 -6.90 -0.85
C ASP A 103 6.85 -5.65 -1.57
N ALA A 104 7.17 -5.49 -2.86
CA ALA A 104 6.65 -4.42 -3.68
C ALA A 104 5.14 -4.57 -3.93
N ASP A 105 4.66 -5.78 -4.23
CA ASP A 105 3.22 -6.05 -4.37
C ASP A 105 2.46 -5.71 -3.08
N ILE A 106 2.98 -6.13 -1.94
CA ILE A 106 2.38 -5.87 -0.63
C ILE A 106 2.29 -4.36 -0.36
N ALA A 107 3.39 -3.61 -0.57
CA ALA A 107 3.39 -2.18 -0.39
C ALA A 107 2.43 -1.46 -1.34
N ASN A 108 2.37 -1.88 -2.61
CA ASN A 108 1.49 -1.32 -3.63
C ASN A 108 0.01 -1.59 -3.31
N ILE A 109 -0.35 -2.83 -2.96
CA ILE A 109 -1.71 -3.21 -2.57
C ILE A 109 -2.14 -2.44 -1.32
N ALA A 110 -1.28 -2.32 -0.32
CA ALA A 110 -1.55 -1.56 0.89
C ALA A 110 -1.79 -0.08 0.59
N ALA A 111 -1.00 0.54 -0.29
CA ALA A 111 -1.19 1.92 -0.73
C ALA A 111 -2.52 2.10 -1.47
N TYR A 112 -2.90 1.17 -2.34
CA TYR A 112 -4.17 1.19 -3.05
C TYR A 112 -5.36 1.14 -2.09
N LEU A 113 -5.40 0.16 -1.20
CA LEU A 113 -6.50 -0.04 -0.26
C LEU A 113 -6.62 1.11 0.75
N ALA A 114 -5.50 1.64 1.24
CA ALA A 114 -5.50 2.79 2.15
C ALA A 114 -6.02 4.08 1.50
N ALA A 115 -5.87 4.22 0.18
CA ALA A 115 -6.37 5.36 -0.58
C ALA A 115 -7.86 5.26 -0.95
N GLN A 116 -8.51 4.11 -0.73
CA GLN A 116 -9.94 3.95 -1.00
C GLN A 116 -10.79 4.75 -0.01
N ARG A 117 -12.06 5.00 -0.39
CA ARG A 117 -13.02 5.58 0.55
C ARG A 117 -13.18 4.66 1.75
N GLU A 118 -13.19 5.24 2.95
CA GLU A 118 -13.29 4.51 4.20
C GLU A 118 -14.55 3.63 4.24
N ALA A 119 -14.36 2.31 4.20
CA ALA A 119 -15.38 1.33 4.57
C ALA A 119 -15.12 0.82 6.00
N VAL A 120 -13.88 0.89 6.45
CA VAL A 120 -13.49 0.64 7.84
C VAL A 120 -13.68 1.92 8.62
N GLN A 121 -14.58 1.93 9.59
CA GLN A 121 -14.73 3.06 10.52
C GLN A 121 -13.54 3.03 11.50
N VAL A 122 -12.49 3.77 11.18
CA VAL A 122 -11.46 4.10 12.16
C VAL A 122 -12.00 5.20 13.06
N TYR A 123 -11.99 4.97 14.37
CA TYR A 123 -12.36 5.99 15.35
C TYR A 123 -11.45 7.21 15.15
N LYS A 124 -11.96 8.27 14.53
CA LYS A 124 -11.30 9.57 14.56
C LYS A 124 -11.54 10.15 15.95
N TYR A 125 -10.51 10.14 16.78
CA TYR A 125 -10.52 10.92 18.01
C TYR A 125 -10.64 12.40 17.61
N SER A 126 -11.85 12.97 17.70
CA SER A 126 -12.02 14.41 17.67
C SER A 126 -11.51 14.96 18.99
N ARG A 127 -10.39 15.69 18.96
CA ARG A 127 -9.93 16.55 20.07
C ARG A 127 -10.79 17.80 20.12
#